data_1a8a1227a911192bc4a8b14eaa28c627
#
_entry.id   1a8a1227a911192bc4a8b14eaa28c627
#
_cell.length_a   1.000
_cell.length_b   1.000
_cell.length_c   1.000
_cell.angle_alpha   90.00
_cell.angle_beta   90.00
_cell.angle_gamma   90.00
#
_symmetry.space_group_name_H-M   'P 1'
#
loop_
_entity.id
_entity.type
_entity.pdbx_description
1 polymer ?
#
loop_
_entity_poly.entity_id
_entity_poly.type
_entity_poly.pdbx_seq_one_letter_code
_entity_poly.pdbx_strand_id
1 'polypeptide(L)'
;MDPKTQQLRDRVKRFAIRVVRFVRTLPQTVDGQEIGRQLLRAGTGVSANYHATGRSRSRAEFVAKLGVVLEEADEAEHWVDVLHQANIGRGDDLQWLRDEAAQLRAIFRQSVKTARANHARTSARR
;
A
#
# COMPACT_ATOMS: atom_id res chain seq x y z
N MET A 1 16.57 2.06 13.87
CA MET A 1 15.69 1.41 12.86
C MET A 1 16.54 0.75 11.79
N ASP A 2 16.17 -0.44 11.40
CA ASP A 2 16.83 -1.19 10.33
C ASP A 2 16.79 -0.38 9.03
N PRO A 3 17.92 -0.27 8.27
CA PRO A 3 17.96 0.47 7.01
C PRO A 3 16.91 0.02 5.99
N LYS A 4 16.63 -1.28 5.89
CA LYS A 4 15.61 -1.80 4.97
C LYS A 4 14.21 -1.31 5.36
N THR A 5 13.91 -1.31 6.66
CA THR A 5 12.64 -0.81 7.17
C THR A 5 12.50 0.68 6.86
N GLN A 6 13.56 1.46 7.08
CA GLN A 6 13.53 2.89 6.77
C GLN A 6 13.32 3.15 5.27
N GLN A 7 14.01 2.40 4.42
CA GLN A 7 13.84 2.52 2.97
C GLN A 7 12.40 2.22 2.55
N LEU A 8 11.79 1.19 3.12
CA LEU A 8 10.42 0.83 2.79
C LEU A 8 9.43 1.87 3.33
N ARG A 9 9.68 2.40 4.54
CA ARG A 9 8.86 3.51 5.08
C ARG A 9 8.89 4.73 4.17
N ASP A 10 10.08 5.09 3.68
CA ASP A 10 10.24 6.21 2.75
C ASP A 10 9.55 5.93 1.42
N ARG A 11 9.63 4.69 0.94
CA ARG A 11 9.03 4.28 -0.32
C ARG A 11 7.50 4.35 -0.27
N VAL A 12 6.87 3.81 0.77
CA VAL A 12 5.41 3.87 0.89
C VAL A 12 4.91 5.30 1.08
N LYS A 13 5.69 6.15 1.76
CA LYS A 13 5.36 7.57 1.90
C LYS A 13 5.42 8.28 0.54
N ARG A 14 6.44 7.99 -0.27
CA ARG A 14 6.55 8.54 -1.63
C ARG A 14 5.36 8.13 -2.48
N PHE A 15 4.97 6.86 -2.39
CA PHE A 15 3.77 6.36 -3.07
C PHE A 15 2.53 7.14 -2.63
N ALA A 16 2.32 7.30 -1.33
CA ALA A 16 1.18 8.05 -0.79
C ALA A 16 1.14 9.49 -1.31
N ILE A 17 2.28 10.18 -1.33
CA ILE A 17 2.38 11.56 -1.80
C ILE A 17 2.04 11.63 -3.31
N ARG A 18 2.56 10.68 -4.09
CA ARG A 18 2.26 10.61 -5.53
C ARG A 18 0.78 10.35 -5.78
N VAL A 19 0.15 9.50 -4.96
CA VAL A 19 -1.30 9.27 -5.01
C VAL A 19 -2.06 10.57 -4.73
N VAL A 20 -1.71 11.29 -3.68
CA VAL A 20 -2.35 12.57 -3.34
C VAL A 20 -2.29 13.54 -4.52
N ARG A 21 -1.11 13.71 -5.10
CA ARG A 21 -0.91 14.62 -6.23
C ARG A 21 -1.70 14.19 -7.46
N PHE A 22 -1.71 12.90 -7.74
CA PHE A 22 -2.42 12.35 -8.89
C PHE A 22 -3.93 12.53 -8.76
N VAL A 23 -4.50 12.24 -7.59
CA VAL A 23 -5.94 12.36 -7.34
C VAL A 23 -6.42 13.80 -7.57
N ARG A 24 -5.59 14.79 -7.28
CA ARG A 24 -5.92 16.20 -7.53
C ARG A 24 -6.09 16.53 -9.02
N THR A 25 -5.53 15.71 -9.90
CA THR A 25 -5.62 15.92 -11.36
C THR A 25 -6.80 15.21 -12.00
N LEU A 26 -7.54 14.39 -11.25
CA LEU A 26 -8.67 13.64 -11.78
C LEU A 26 -9.83 14.56 -12.16
N PRO A 27 -10.62 14.17 -13.18
CA PRO A 27 -11.74 15.02 -13.62
C PRO A 27 -12.82 15.17 -12.55
N GLN A 28 -13.54 16.28 -12.60
CA GLN A 28 -14.63 16.61 -11.65
C GLN A 28 -15.93 15.89 -12.02
N THR A 29 -15.82 14.67 -12.50
CA THR A 29 -16.94 13.79 -12.80
C THR A 29 -17.26 12.92 -11.60
N VAL A 30 -18.45 12.32 -11.56
CA VAL A 30 -18.86 11.45 -10.44
C VAL A 30 -17.90 10.29 -10.28
N ASP A 31 -17.55 9.64 -11.38
CA ASP A 31 -16.66 8.48 -11.37
C ASP A 31 -15.21 8.87 -11.01
N GLY A 32 -14.70 9.94 -11.60
CA GLY A 32 -13.35 10.43 -11.29
C GLY A 32 -13.20 10.77 -9.82
N GLN A 33 -14.16 11.44 -9.24
CA GLN A 33 -14.13 11.84 -7.84
C GLN A 33 -14.30 10.65 -6.90
N GLU A 34 -15.21 9.73 -7.19
CA GLU A 34 -15.45 8.57 -6.33
C GLU A 34 -14.26 7.59 -6.35
N ILE A 35 -13.75 7.27 -7.53
CA ILE A 35 -12.59 6.36 -7.65
C ILE A 35 -11.35 7.03 -7.06
N GLY A 36 -11.20 8.34 -7.28
CA GLY A 36 -10.12 9.12 -6.69
C GLY A 36 -10.12 9.05 -5.16
N ARG A 37 -11.28 9.12 -4.53
CA ARG A 37 -11.42 9.00 -3.08
C ARG A 37 -10.99 7.63 -2.59
N GLN A 38 -11.39 6.56 -3.28
CA GLN A 38 -11.00 5.19 -2.94
C GLN A 38 -9.50 4.99 -3.06
N LEU A 39 -8.89 5.48 -4.13
CA LEU A 39 -7.46 5.41 -4.33
C LEU A 39 -6.72 6.21 -3.26
N LEU A 40 -7.18 7.42 -2.95
CA LEU A 40 -6.58 8.27 -1.93
C LEU A 40 -6.54 7.54 -0.58
N ARG A 41 -7.66 6.95 -0.19
CA ARG A 41 -7.77 6.22 1.08
C ARG A 41 -6.83 5.02 1.10
N ALA A 42 -6.85 4.19 0.05
CA ALA A 42 -6.00 2.99 -0.01
C ALA A 42 -4.52 3.35 -0.09
N GLY A 43 -4.14 4.28 -0.96
CA GLY A 43 -2.74 4.66 -1.16
C GLY A 43 -2.11 5.31 0.06
N THR A 44 -2.82 6.21 0.73
CA THR A 44 -2.34 6.81 1.99
C THR A 44 -2.39 5.79 3.12
N GLY A 45 -3.33 4.84 3.07
CA GLY A 45 -3.46 3.75 4.04
C GLY A 45 -2.25 2.82 4.03
N VAL A 46 -1.65 2.55 2.87
CA VAL A 46 -0.41 1.76 2.77
C VAL A 46 0.67 2.37 3.66
N SER A 47 0.90 3.67 3.53
CA SER A 47 1.93 4.39 4.29
C SER A 47 1.58 4.45 5.78
N ALA A 48 0.37 4.88 6.12
CA ALA A 48 -0.06 5.04 7.51
C ALA A 48 -0.03 3.72 8.27
N ASN A 49 -0.52 2.65 7.67
CA ASN A 49 -0.56 1.33 8.30
C ASN A 49 0.84 0.71 8.41
N TYR A 50 1.70 0.89 7.41
CA TYR A 50 3.08 0.41 7.51
C TYR A 50 3.82 1.15 8.62
N HIS A 51 3.65 2.45 8.72
CA HIS A 51 4.22 3.24 9.82
C HIS A 51 3.75 2.72 11.17
N ALA A 52 2.48 2.35 11.28
CA ALA A 52 1.89 1.83 12.52
C ALA A 52 2.46 0.46 12.93
N THR A 53 3.02 -0.33 12.00
CA THR A 53 3.63 -1.62 12.35
C THR A 53 4.77 -1.47 13.35
N GLY A 54 5.47 -0.34 13.32
CA GLY A 54 6.57 -0.05 14.24
C GLY A 54 6.14 0.10 15.69
N ARG A 55 4.84 0.23 15.97
CA ARG A 55 4.28 0.34 17.31
C ARG A 55 3.56 -0.92 17.75
N SER A 56 3.88 -2.06 17.14
CA SER A 56 3.27 -3.33 17.50
C SER A 56 3.77 -3.80 18.87
N ARG A 57 2.85 -4.30 19.69
CA ARG A 57 3.11 -4.75 21.06
C ARG A 57 3.41 -6.25 21.15
N SER A 58 3.27 -6.97 20.04
CA SER A 58 3.53 -8.41 19.96
C SER A 58 3.79 -8.79 18.51
N ARG A 59 4.33 -10.00 18.30
CA ARG A 59 4.50 -10.55 16.95
C ARG A 59 3.16 -10.77 16.28
N ALA A 60 2.15 -11.25 17.02
CA ALA A 60 0.81 -11.44 16.47
C ALA A 60 0.21 -10.12 15.99
N GLU A 61 0.38 -9.04 16.76
CA GLU A 61 -0.08 -7.72 16.36
C GLU A 61 0.67 -7.19 15.14
N PHE A 62 1.98 -7.40 15.08
CA PHE A 62 2.80 -7.03 13.93
C PHE A 62 2.32 -7.74 12.66
N VAL A 63 2.10 -9.05 12.72
CA VAL A 63 1.59 -9.85 11.60
C VAL A 63 0.22 -9.32 11.15
N ALA A 64 -0.69 -9.06 12.10
CA ALA A 64 -2.02 -8.54 11.80
C ALA A 64 -1.96 -7.17 11.12
N LYS A 65 -1.15 -6.26 11.65
CA LYS A 65 -0.98 -4.92 11.06
C LYS A 65 -0.36 -4.98 9.66
N LEU A 66 0.61 -5.85 9.48
CA LEU A 66 1.25 -6.03 8.17
C LEU A 66 0.26 -6.60 7.15
N GLY A 67 -0.65 -7.47 7.60
CA GLY A 67 -1.75 -7.96 6.76
C GLY A 67 -2.65 -6.84 6.25
N VAL A 68 -2.94 -5.85 7.10
CA VAL A 68 -3.72 -4.67 6.71
C VAL A 68 -2.97 -3.85 5.64
N VAL A 69 -1.65 -3.70 5.78
CA VAL A 69 -0.83 -3.01 4.76
C VAL A 69 -0.96 -3.71 3.41
N LEU A 70 -0.90 -5.04 3.39
CA LEU A 70 -1.08 -5.82 2.17
C LEU A 70 -2.46 -5.60 1.56
N GLU A 71 -3.52 -5.60 2.37
CA GLU A 71 -4.88 -5.33 1.90
C GLU A 71 -4.99 -3.95 1.26
N GLU A 72 -4.40 -2.93 1.87
CA GLU A 72 -4.41 -1.57 1.34
C GLU A 72 -3.60 -1.46 0.05
N ALA A 73 -2.45 -2.15 -0.04
CA ALA A 73 -1.65 -2.16 -1.26
C ALA A 73 -2.40 -2.84 -2.42
N ASP A 74 -3.07 -3.94 -2.13
CA ASP A 74 -3.90 -4.65 -3.10
C ASP A 74 -5.06 -3.78 -3.59
N GLU A 75 -5.73 -3.09 -2.67
CA GLU A 75 -6.83 -2.18 -2.99
C GLU A 75 -6.35 -1.00 -3.83
N ALA A 76 -5.20 -0.41 -3.49
CA ALA A 76 -4.62 0.69 -4.27
C ALA A 76 -4.30 0.24 -5.71
N GLU A 77 -3.73 -0.95 -5.87
CA GLU A 77 -3.47 -1.52 -7.19
C GLU A 77 -4.77 -1.68 -7.99
N HIS A 78 -5.82 -2.16 -7.33
CA HIS A 78 -7.13 -2.33 -7.95
C HIS A 78 -7.67 -1.01 -8.51
N TRP A 79 -7.65 0.06 -7.70
CA TRP A 79 -8.19 1.35 -8.14
C TRP A 79 -7.36 2.01 -9.24
N VAL A 80 -6.05 1.86 -9.19
CA VAL A 80 -5.17 2.34 -10.26
C VAL A 80 -5.48 1.60 -11.56
N ASP A 81 -5.70 0.29 -11.49
CA ASP A 81 -6.06 -0.52 -12.65
C ASP A 81 -7.43 -0.13 -13.21
N VAL A 82 -8.42 0.12 -12.36
CA VAL A 82 -9.75 0.60 -12.79
C VAL A 82 -9.60 1.93 -13.54
N LEU A 83 -8.85 2.88 -12.99
CA LEU A 83 -8.60 4.16 -13.66
C LEU A 83 -7.97 3.98 -15.03
N HIS A 84 -6.97 3.10 -15.12
CA HIS A 84 -6.28 2.81 -16.37
C HIS A 84 -7.24 2.22 -17.41
N GLN A 85 -8.02 1.22 -17.05
CA GLN A 85 -8.93 0.55 -17.97
C GLN A 85 -10.11 1.42 -18.37
N ALA A 86 -10.55 2.30 -17.49
CA ALA A 86 -11.63 3.25 -17.76
C ALA A 86 -11.15 4.51 -18.51
N ASN A 87 -9.86 4.63 -18.77
CA ASN A 87 -9.24 5.81 -19.41
C ASN A 87 -9.48 7.09 -18.61
N ILE A 88 -9.41 7.00 -17.28
CA ILE A 88 -9.54 8.14 -16.38
C ILE A 88 -8.15 8.44 -15.80
N GLY A 89 -7.69 9.68 -15.96
CA GLY A 89 -6.35 10.08 -15.52
C GLY A 89 -5.34 10.03 -16.65
N ARG A 90 -4.13 10.48 -16.38
CA ARG A 90 -3.13 10.70 -17.43
C ARG A 90 -1.86 9.87 -17.26
N GLY A 91 -1.44 9.38 -18.40
CA GLY A 91 -0.21 8.87 -18.94
C GLY A 91 0.84 8.46 -17.93
N ASP A 92 1.89 9.26 -17.83
CA ASP A 92 3.11 8.87 -17.10
C ASP A 92 2.89 8.72 -15.60
N ASP A 93 2.09 9.60 -14.99
CA ASP A 93 1.79 9.52 -13.57
C ASP A 93 0.99 8.26 -13.24
N LEU A 94 -0.01 7.97 -14.06
CA LEU A 94 -0.83 6.76 -13.88
C LEU A 94 0.01 5.51 -14.07
N GLN A 95 0.89 5.49 -15.06
CA GLN A 95 1.78 4.35 -15.31
C GLN A 95 2.74 4.13 -14.13
N TRP A 96 3.31 5.21 -13.60
CA TRP A 96 4.19 5.11 -12.43
C TRP A 96 3.47 4.50 -11.23
N LEU A 97 2.25 4.99 -10.95
CA LEU A 97 1.43 4.47 -9.85
C LEU A 97 1.09 3.00 -10.06
N ARG A 98 0.80 2.62 -11.28
CA ARG A 98 0.46 1.24 -11.65
C ARG A 98 1.63 0.30 -11.38
N ASP A 99 2.82 0.67 -11.84
CA ASP A 99 4.04 -0.13 -11.64
C ASP A 99 4.41 -0.21 -10.16
N GLU A 100 4.34 0.91 -9.46
CA GLU A 100 4.71 0.97 -8.04
C GLU A 100 3.71 0.21 -7.16
N ALA A 101 2.42 0.35 -7.42
CA ALA A 101 1.39 -0.39 -6.67
C ALA A 101 1.58 -1.90 -6.79
N ALA A 102 1.88 -2.39 -8.00
CA ALA A 102 2.13 -3.81 -8.23
C ALA A 102 3.36 -4.30 -7.47
N GLN A 103 4.43 -3.50 -7.45
CA GLN A 103 5.66 -3.83 -6.72
C GLN A 103 5.43 -3.83 -5.21
N LEU A 104 4.73 -2.82 -4.69
CA LEU A 104 4.42 -2.75 -3.25
C LEU A 104 3.54 -3.91 -2.81
N ARG A 105 2.53 -4.27 -3.60
CA ARG A 105 1.70 -5.45 -3.31
C ARG A 105 2.56 -6.71 -3.22
N ALA A 106 3.47 -6.91 -4.17
CA ALA A 106 4.36 -8.08 -4.18
C ALA A 106 5.28 -8.08 -2.96
N ILE A 107 5.85 -6.93 -2.60
CA ILE A 107 6.71 -6.79 -1.42
C ILE A 107 5.95 -7.16 -0.15
N PHE A 108 4.75 -6.60 0.05
CA PHE A 108 3.98 -6.85 1.27
C PHE A 108 3.40 -8.25 1.32
N ARG A 109 3.08 -8.85 0.18
CA ARG A 109 2.70 -10.27 0.14
C ARG A 109 3.82 -11.14 0.67
N GLN A 110 5.06 -10.90 0.23
CA GLN A 110 6.21 -11.64 0.72
C GLN A 110 6.49 -11.35 2.19
N SER A 111 6.37 -10.08 2.59
CA SER A 111 6.58 -9.67 3.98
C SER A 111 5.61 -10.36 4.94
N VAL A 112 4.34 -10.44 4.57
CA VAL A 112 3.30 -11.12 5.37
C VAL A 112 3.61 -12.60 5.46
N LYS A 113 3.97 -13.23 4.36
CA LYS A 113 4.32 -14.65 4.31
C LYS A 113 5.49 -14.96 5.26
N THR A 114 6.54 -14.14 5.18
CA THR A 114 7.73 -14.27 6.03
C THR A 114 7.39 -14.07 7.51
N ALA A 115 6.62 -13.03 7.81
CA ALA A 115 6.23 -12.71 9.19
C ALA A 115 5.37 -13.82 9.81
N ARG A 116 4.44 -14.37 9.04
CA ARG A 116 3.61 -15.50 9.50
C ARG A 116 4.43 -16.76 9.76
N ALA A 117 5.39 -17.07 8.88
CA ALA A 117 6.27 -18.21 9.06
C ALA A 117 7.14 -18.05 10.31
N ASN A 118 7.70 -16.86 10.53
CA ASN A 118 8.50 -16.57 11.71
C ASN A 118 7.69 -16.65 12.99
N HIS A 119 6.47 -16.14 12.97
CA HIS A 119 5.56 -16.19 14.12
C HIS A 119 5.17 -17.65 14.46
N ALA A 120 4.85 -18.44 13.45
CA ALA A 120 4.50 -19.86 13.64
C ALA A 120 5.66 -20.65 14.26
N ARG A 121 6.91 -20.44 13.78
CA ARG A 121 8.09 -21.10 14.35
C ARG A 121 8.33 -20.69 15.79
N THR A 122 8.18 -19.42 16.10
CA THR A 122 8.35 -18.92 17.47
C THR A 122 7.29 -19.51 18.41
N SER A 123 6.05 -19.59 17.96
CA SER A 123 4.94 -20.17 18.74
C SER A 123 5.14 -21.66 18.96
N ALA A 124 5.63 -22.39 17.95
CA ALA A 124 5.87 -23.85 18.05
C ALA A 124 6.97 -24.20 19.04
N ARG A 125 7.92 -23.28 19.31
CA ARG A 125 9.03 -23.49 20.26
C ARG A 125 8.63 -23.28 21.72
N ARG A 126 7.48 -22.74 21.97
CA ARG A 126 6.96 -22.54 23.33
C ARG A 126 6.19 -23.76 23.78
#